data_b0eba54317d046026ea32bd01aef4b63
#
_entry.id   b0eba54317d046026ea32bd01aef4b63
#
_cell.length_a   1.000
_cell.length_b   1.000
_cell.length_c   1.000
_cell.angle_alpha   90.00
_cell.angle_beta   90.00
_cell.angle_gamma   90.00
#
_symmetry.space_group_name_H-M   'P 1'
#
loop_
_entity.id
_entity.type
_entity.pdbx_description
1 polymer ?
#
loop_
_entity_poly.entity_id
_entity_poly.type
_entity_poly.pdbx_seq_one_letter_code
_entity_poly.pdbx_strand_id
1 'polypeptide(L)'
;MTKRERVIRAVRGEETDGIPSCFSMHFSPEYANGESAVDAHIQFLKQTDTDILKIMNENLVTCDHELITRQDYESFQKISAEQPFMKRQLDLVKRILEEADGQCFTIGTLHSVGTSAMYHPFKSLGYGYDQSRKIFDAWLNEAPEKVLESMKRITDGLCELSVKYIEAGLDGVFVASLGAERRFGLTREQFLEWVAPFDQMIMKTVKDAGGYCFLHVCNRDVNLDYYRDYDENLYDVVNWGTFEVPCSIREGREIFHQKTVMGGLANRQGVLAAGSEEALINTVHSIVESYGRKGLILGADCTVAVSYTHL
;
A
#
# COMPACT_ATOMS: atom_id res chain seq x y z
N MET A 1 -13.81 -23.09 6.63
CA MET A 1 -13.57 -21.66 6.96
C MET A 1 -13.76 -20.85 5.69
N THR A 2 -14.46 -19.72 5.74
CA THR A 2 -14.54 -18.81 4.60
C THR A 2 -13.19 -18.10 4.39
N LYS A 3 -12.95 -17.56 3.19
CA LYS A 3 -11.74 -16.77 2.91
C LYS A 3 -11.59 -15.61 3.90
N ARG A 4 -12.67 -14.87 4.14
CA ARG A 4 -12.70 -13.75 5.07
C ARG A 4 -12.35 -14.17 6.51
N GLU A 5 -12.94 -15.25 7.02
CA GLU A 5 -12.60 -15.80 8.34
C GLU A 5 -11.13 -16.23 8.43
N ARG A 6 -10.60 -16.88 7.38
CA ARG A 6 -9.20 -17.31 7.30
C ARG A 6 -8.25 -16.11 7.43
N VAL A 7 -8.52 -15.02 6.71
CA VAL A 7 -7.72 -13.80 6.79
C VAL A 7 -7.78 -13.19 8.19
N ILE A 8 -8.97 -13.02 8.76
CA ILE A 8 -9.16 -12.44 10.10
C ILE A 8 -8.40 -13.25 11.16
N ARG A 9 -8.47 -14.57 11.11
CA ARG A 9 -7.73 -15.43 12.03
C ARG A 9 -6.21 -15.35 11.82
N ALA A 10 -5.75 -15.35 10.57
CA ALA A 10 -4.33 -15.16 10.26
C ALA A 10 -3.79 -13.83 10.78
N VAL A 11 -4.54 -12.74 10.60
CA VAL A 11 -4.21 -11.41 11.15
C VAL A 11 -4.08 -11.43 12.67
N ARG A 12 -4.89 -12.23 13.36
CA ARG A 12 -4.83 -12.41 14.82
C ARG A 12 -3.75 -13.40 15.29
N GLY A 13 -2.98 -13.98 14.37
CA GLY A 13 -1.98 -15.01 14.69
C GLY A 13 -2.59 -16.33 15.15
N GLU A 14 -3.87 -16.57 14.84
CA GLU A 14 -4.59 -17.82 15.15
C GLU A 14 -4.32 -18.90 14.09
N GLU A 15 -4.67 -20.15 14.41
CA GLU A 15 -4.59 -21.26 13.44
C GLU A 15 -5.69 -21.16 12.39
N THR A 16 -5.34 -21.52 11.15
CA THR A 16 -6.22 -21.50 9.98
C THR A 16 -6.18 -22.84 9.24
N ASP A 17 -7.22 -23.14 8.47
CA ASP A 17 -7.31 -24.34 7.63
C ASP A 17 -6.34 -24.29 6.42
N GLY A 18 -5.90 -23.10 6.03
CA GLY A 18 -4.90 -22.85 5.00
C GLY A 18 -4.20 -21.51 5.25
N ILE A 19 -3.05 -21.26 4.60
CA ILE A 19 -2.40 -19.95 4.65
C ILE A 19 -3.11 -19.03 3.66
N PRO A 20 -3.68 -17.89 4.10
CA PRO A 20 -4.35 -16.99 3.17
C PRO A 20 -3.37 -16.37 2.19
N SER A 21 -3.89 -15.91 1.04
CA SER A 21 -3.10 -15.33 -0.03
C SER A 21 -3.62 -13.96 -0.46
N CYS A 22 -2.68 -13.09 -0.87
CA CYS A 22 -2.97 -11.77 -1.44
C CYS A 22 -1.96 -11.45 -2.54
N PHE A 23 -2.46 -11.28 -3.76
CA PHE A 23 -1.68 -10.79 -4.89
C PHE A 23 -2.41 -9.63 -5.54
N SER A 24 -1.67 -8.73 -6.17
CA SER A 24 -2.23 -7.59 -6.89
C SER A 24 -1.28 -7.13 -7.98
N MET A 25 -1.82 -6.43 -8.96
CA MET A 25 -1.07 -5.85 -10.06
C MET A 25 -1.57 -4.44 -10.36
N HIS A 26 -0.70 -3.59 -10.93
CA HIS A 26 -1.17 -2.34 -11.52
C HIS A 26 -1.87 -2.63 -12.83
N PHE A 27 -3.01 -2.01 -13.03
CA PHE A 27 -3.74 -2.08 -14.29
C PHE A 27 -3.25 -0.96 -15.23
N SER A 28 -3.34 -1.21 -16.54
CA SER A 28 -3.06 -0.17 -17.53
C SER A 28 -4.11 0.95 -17.46
N PRO A 29 -3.81 2.15 -18.01
CA PRO A 29 -4.68 3.32 -17.87
C PRO A 29 -6.13 3.11 -18.30
N GLU A 30 -6.38 2.23 -19.27
CA GLU A 30 -7.72 1.87 -19.74
C GLU A 30 -8.54 1.07 -18.72
N TYR A 31 -7.88 0.45 -17.73
CA TYR A 31 -8.49 -0.30 -16.64
C TYR A 31 -8.36 0.42 -15.28
N ALA A 32 -8.08 1.73 -15.29
CA ALA A 32 -7.91 2.49 -14.07
C ALA A 32 -9.24 2.87 -13.40
N ASN A 33 -10.32 2.98 -14.16
CA ASN A 33 -11.64 3.42 -13.68
C ASN A 33 -12.78 2.82 -14.53
N GLY A 34 -14.00 2.96 -14.04
CA GLY A 34 -15.23 2.55 -14.75
C GLY A 34 -15.43 1.05 -14.80
N GLU A 35 -16.26 0.58 -15.75
CA GLU A 35 -16.62 -0.83 -15.93
C GLU A 35 -15.41 -1.72 -16.15
N SER A 36 -14.53 -1.32 -17.06
CA SER A 36 -13.32 -2.08 -17.38
C SER A 36 -12.42 -2.34 -16.17
N ALA A 37 -12.34 -1.38 -15.25
CA ALA A 37 -11.60 -1.56 -14.01
C ALA A 37 -12.29 -2.55 -13.06
N VAL A 38 -13.61 -2.50 -12.94
CA VAL A 38 -14.40 -3.47 -12.17
C VAL A 38 -14.18 -4.87 -12.73
N ASP A 39 -14.40 -5.05 -14.03
CA ASP A 39 -14.20 -6.34 -14.70
C ASP A 39 -12.80 -6.90 -14.49
N ALA A 40 -11.77 -6.07 -14.62
CA ALA A 40 -10.38 -6.49 -14.44
C ALA A 40 -10.11 -7.00 -13.01
N HIS A 41 -10.61 -6.31 -11.98
CA HIS A 41 -10.45 -6.77 -10.60
C HIS A 41 -11.21 -8.07 -10.33
N ILE A 42 -12.43 -8.21 -10.84
CA ILE A 42 -13.25 -9.41 -10.64
C ILE A 42 -12.69 -10.60 -11.44
N GLN A 43 -12.20 -10.38 -12.65
CA GLN A 43 -11.50 -11.43 -13.40
C GLN A 43 -10.23 -11.87 -12.70
N PHE A 44 -9.43 -10.93 -12.19
CA PHE A 44 -8.24 -11.25 -11.40
C PHE A 44 -8.59 -12.10 -10.17
N LEU A 45 -9.63 -11.73 -9.41
CA LEU A 45 -10.09 -12.51 -8.27
C LEU A 45 -10.52 -13.93 -8.68
N LYS A 46 -11.30 -14.07 -9.78
CA LYS A 46 -11.76 -15.37 -10.26
C LYS A 46 -10.63 -16.27 -10.76
N GLN A 47 -9.61 -15.68 -11.39
CA GLN A 47 -8.47 -16.44 -11.92
C GLN A 47 -7.48 -16.85 -10.85
N THR A 48 -7.26 -16.01 -9.85
CA THR A 48 -6.26 -16.25 -8.80
C THR A 48 -6.84 -16.95 -7.57
N ASP A 49 -8.14 -16.85 -7.37
CA ASP A 49 -8.88 -17.37 -6.21
C ASP A 49 -8.29 -16.98 -4.85
N THR A 50 -7.63 -15.81 -4.78
CA THR A 50 -6.99 -15.29 -3.56
C THR A 50 -7.98 -15.06 -2.43
N ASP A 51 -7.50 -15.11 -1.18
CA ASP A 51 -8.32 -14.84 0.01
C ASP A 51 -8.59 -13.36 0.21
N ILE A 52 -7.69 -12.51 -0.29
CA ILE A 52 -7.80 -11.06 -0.20
C ILE A 52 -7.88 -10.47 -1.60
N LEU A 53 -8.92 -9.70 -1.86
CA LEU A 53 -9.01 -8.82 -3.02
C LEU A 53 -8.48 -7.44 -2.63
N LYS A 54 -7.35 -7.07 -3.20
CA LYS A 54 -6.79 -5.73 -3.07
C LYS A 54 -7.28 -4.85 -4.22
N ILE A 55 -8.13 -3.89 -3.92
CA ILE A 55 -8.61 -2.91 -4.89
C ILE A 55 -7.53 -1.85 -5.12
N MET A 56 -7.07 -1.76 -6.36
CA MET A 56 -6.02 -0.83 -6.75
C MET A 56 -6.54 0.61 -6.79
N ASN A 57 -5.65 1.57 -6.59
CA ASN A 57 -5.94 2.99 -6.71
C ASN A 57 -4.97 3.63 -7.71
N GLU A 58 -5.44 3.79 -8.94
CA GLU A 58 -4.71 4.49 -10.00
C GLU A 58 -5.09 5.98 -10.06
N ASN A 59 -6.00 6.44 -9.17
CA ASN A 59 -6.42 7.82 -9.06
C ASN A 59 -5.45 8.60 -8.19
N LEU A 60 -4.55 9.33 -8.84
CA LEU A 60 -3.48 10.05 -8.17
C LEU A 60 -3.97 11.38 -7.60
N VAL A 61 -3.39 11.81 -6.48
CA VAL A 61 -3.58 13.17 -5.96
C VAL A 61 -3.09 14.17 -6.99
N THR A 62 -3.95 15.08 -7.39
CA THR A 62 -3.63 16.14 -8.36
C THR A 62 -3.70 17.51 -7.70
N CYS A 63 -2.79 18.40 -8.10
CA CYS A 63 -2.88 19.81 -7.77
C CYS A 63 -3.88 20.51 -8.71
N ASP A 64 -4.61 21.48 -8.24
CA ASP A 64 -5.58 22.28 -9.01
C ASP A 64 -4.92 23.44 -9.77
N HIS A 65 -3.62 23.64 -9.57
CA HIS A 65 -2.79 24.64 -10.23
C HIS A 65 -1.43 24.03 -10.63
N GLU A 66 -0.68 24.77 -11.44
CA GLU A 66 0.65 24.34 -11.87
C GLU A 66 1.64 24.39 -10.69
N LEU A 67 2.41 23.32 -10.52
CA LEU A 67 3.34 23.15 -9.40
C LEU A 67 4.77 23.31 -9.89
N ILE A 68 5.28 24.54 -9.97
CA ILE A 68 6.64 24.86 -10.45
C ILE A 68 7.58 25.18 -9.30
N THR A 69 7.08 25.88 -8.29
CA THR A 69 7.86 26.41 -7.17
C THR A 69 7.40 25.83 -5.84
N ARG A 70 8.23 26.02 -4.81
CA ARG A 70 7.84 25.67 -3.44
C ARG A 70 6.60 26.45 -2.98
N GLN A 71 6.47 27.73 -3.37
CA GLN A 71 5.30 28.55 -3.02
C GLN A 71 4.00 28.01 -3.62
N ASP A 72 4.05 27.44 -4.83
CA ASP A 72 2.90 26.75 -5.42
C ASP A 72 2.51 25.55 -4.57
N TYR A 73 3.49 24.78 -4.09
CA TYR A 73 3.25 23.66 -3.17
C TYR A 73 2.69 24.13 -1.82
N GLU A 74 3.19 25.22 -1.26
CA GLU A 74 2.69 25.82 -0.02
C GLU A 74 1.23 26.30 -0.13
N SER A 75 0.78 26.62 -1.34
CA SER A 75 -0.61 27.03 -1.61
C SER A 75 -1.57 25.84 -1.81
N PHE A 76 -1.09 24.61 -1.74
CA PHE A 76 -1.89 23.40 -1.94
C PHE A 76 -3.11 23.40 -1.01
N GLN A 77 -4.29 23.32 -1.58
CA GLN A 77 -5.54 23.34 -0.79
C GLN A 77 -5.77 21.98 -0.13
N LYS A 78 -6.59 21.96 0.92
CA LYS A 78 -7.02 20.72 1.54
C LYS A 78 -7.72 19.83 0.52
N ILE A 79 -7.26 18.58 0.41
CA ILE A 79 -7.93 17.55 -0.37
C ILE A 79 -9.21 17.12 0.36
N SER A 80 -10.27 16.82 -0.38
CA SER A 80 -11.51 16.28 0.17
C SER A 80 -12.07 15.17 -0.71
N ALA A 81 -12.96 14.36 -0.14
CA ALA A 81 -13.64 13.28 -0.86
C ALA A 81 -14.50 13.77 -2.05
N GLU A 82 -14.77 15.09 -2.12
CA GLU A 82 -15.53 15.70 -3.21
C GLU A 82 -14.73 15.88 -4.50
N GLN A 83 -13.41 15.76 -4.43
CA GLN A 83 -12.55 15.90 -5.60
C GLN A 83 -12.75 14.75 -6.59
N PRO A 84 -12.67 15.00 -7.91
CA PRO A 84 -12.99 14.02 -8.93
C PRO A 84 -12.21 12.71 -8.83
N PHE A 85 -10.92 12.76 -8.47
CA PHE A 85 -10.09 11.57 -8.35
C PHE A 85 -10.50 10.69 -7.14
N MET A 86 -10.95 11.29 -6.03
CA MET A 86 -11.48 10.55 -4.89
C MET A 86 -12.87 9.96 -5.19
N LYS A 87 -13.74 10.72 -5.83
CA LYS A 87 -15.06 10.21 -6.27
C LYS A 87 -14.93 9.00 -7.19
N ARG A 88 -14.03 9.06 -8.19
CA ARG A 88 -13.79 7.93 -9.09
C ARG A 88 -13.32 6.69 -8.33
N GLN A 89 -12.40 6.87 -7.37
CA GLN A 89 -11.91 5.76 -6.56
C GLN A 89 -12.99 5.16 -5.67
N LEU A 90 -13.82 5.99 -5.05
CA LEU A 90 -14.93 5.51 -4.21
C LEU A 90 -16.02 4.80 -5.02
N ASP A 91 -16.34 5.29 -6.21
CA ASP A 91 -17.25 4.62 -7.14
C ASP A 91 -16.72 3.24 -7.54
N LEU A 92 -15.45 3.18 -7.92
CA LEU A 92 -14.78 1.91 -8.26
C LEU A 92 -14.85 0.91 -7.10
N VAL A 93 -14.54 1.34 -5.87
CA VAL A 93 -14.59 0.49 -4.68
C VAL A 93 -15.99 -0.07 -4.46
N LYS A 94 -17.03 0.77 -4.50
CA LYS A 94 -18.42 0.34 -4.29
C LYS A 94 -18.84 -0.72 -5.29
N ARG A 95 -18.57 -0.48 -6.57
CA ARG A 95 -18.94 -1.39 -7.66
C ARG A 95 -18.19 -2.72 -7.57
N ILE A 96 -16.90 -2.71 -7.24
CA ILE A 96 -16.15 -3.96 -7.02
C ILE A 96 -16.70 -4.74 -5.81
N LEU A 97 -17.08 -4.06 -4.73
CA LEU A 97 -17.69 -4.72 -3.56
C LEU A 97 -19.03 -5.36 -3.89
N GLU A 98 -19.87 -4.70 -4.70
CA GLU A 98 -21.14 -5.25 -5.19
C GLU A 98 -20.91 -6.53 -6.01
N GLU A 99 -19.95 -6.52 -6.94
CA GLU A 99 -19.64 -7.68 -7.80
C GLU A 99 -18.91 -8.81 -7.06
N ALA A 100 -18.08 -8.47 -6.06
CA ALA A 100 -17.37 -9.47 -5.26
C ALA A 100 -18.29 -10.21 -4.27
N ASP A 101 -19.46 -9.65 -3.96
CA ASP A 101 -20.54 -10.24 -3.14
C ASP A 101 -20.05 -10.97 -1.87
N GLY A 102 -19.11 -10.37 -1.15
CA GLY A 102 -18.58 -10.91 0.10
C GLY A 102 -17.75 -12.21 -0.02
N GLN A 103 -17.33 -12.62 -1.21
CA GLN A 103 -16.61 -13.87 -1.46
C GLN A 103 -15.21 -13.94 -0.83
N CYS A 104 -14.61 -12.79 -0.52
CA CYS A 104 -13.24 -12.69 0.01
C CYS A 104 -13.12 -11.54 1.01
N PHE A 105 -11.95 -11.42 1.64
CA PHE A 105 -11.58 -10.25 2.42
C PHE A 105 -11.15 -9.12 1.46
N THR A 106 -11.55 -7.89 1.72
CA THR A 106 -11.33 -6.77 0.80
C THR A 106 -10.52 -5.65 1.41
N ILE A 107 -9.50 -5.16 0.69
CA ILE A 107 -8.70 -4.01 1.11
C ILE A 107 -8.59 -2.97 -0.02
N GLY A 108 -8.69 -1.70 0.32
CA GLY A 108 -8.49 -0.60 -0.62
C GLY A 108 -7.06 -0.08 -0.57
N THR A 109 -6.45 0.17 -1.72
CA THR A 109 -5.11 0.78 -1.78
C THR A 109 -5.18 2.27 -1.47
N LEU A 110 -4.36 2.72 -0.54
CA LEU A 110 -4.14 4.12 -0.22
C LEU A 110 -2.65 4.43 -0.27
N HIS A 111 -2.28 5.32 -1.18
CA HIS A 111 -0.92 5.82 -1.23
C HIS A 111 -0.73 6.83 -0.11
N SER A 112 0.19 6.56 0.81
CA SER A 112 0.48 7.44 1.92
C SER A 112 1.25 8.71 1.51
N VAL A 113 1.63 9.52 2.46
CA VAL A 113 2.20 10.85 2.26
C VAL A 113 3.45 10.84 1.37
N GLY A 114 4.31 9.84 1.50
CA GLY A 114 5.51 9.70 0.66
C GLY A 114 5.23 9.62 -0.85
N THR A 115 4.06 9.10 -1.23
CA THR A 115 3.61 9.09 -2.63
C THR A 115 2.71 10.29 -2.92
N SER A 116 1.68 10.49 -2.10
CA SER A 116 0.61 11.45 -2.38
C SER A 116 1.03 12.91 -2.24
N ALA A 117 2.01 13.20 -1.38
CA ALA A 117 2.52 14.56 -1.19
C ALA A 117 3.87 14.79 -1.87
N MET A 118 4.76 13.79 -1.86
CA MET A 118 6.13 13.96 -2.36
C MET A 118 6.31 13.61 -3.85
N TYR A 119 5.33 12.96 -4.49
CA TYR A 119 5.46 12.49 -5.87
C TYR A 119 4.26 12.83 -6.76
N HIS A 120 3.04 12.48 -6.36
CA HIS A 120 1.86 12.64 -7.22
C HIS A 120 1.69 14.07 -7.75
N PRO A 121 1.85 15.13 -6.94
CA PRO A 121 1.72 16.50 -7.42
C PRO A 121 2.68 16.87 -8.56
N PHE A 122 3.84 16.20 -8.63
CA PHE A 122 4.86 16.46 -9.66
C PHE A 122 4.67 15.68 -10.97
N LYS A 123 3.75 14.68 -10.97
CA LYS A 123 3.50 13.85 -12.19
C LYS A 123 2.97 14.68 -13.35
N SER A 124 2.20 15.73 -13.10
CA SER A 124 1.72 16.65 -14.13
C SER A 124 2.85 17.36 -14.90
N LEU A 125 4.02 17.48 -14.28
CA LEU A 125 5.23 18.04 -14.88
C LEU A 125 6.06 16.98 -15.64
N GLY A 126 5.59 15.74 -15.71
CA GLY A 126 6.32 14.64 -16.33
C GLY A 126 7.48 14.09 -15.49
N TYR A 127 7.57 14.46 -14.22
CA TYR A 127 8.67 14.02 -13.36
C TYR A 127 8.45 12.60 -12.84
N GLY A 128 9.53 11.81 -12.85
CA GLY A 128 9.59 10.51 -12.20
C GLY A 128 9.80 10.65 -10.69
N TYR A 129 9.66 9.52 -9.96
CA TYR A 129 9.76 9.51 -8.49
C TYR A 129 11.05 10.13 -7.95
N ASP A 130 12.20 9.71 -8.45
CA ASP A 130 13.51 10.18 -7.96
C ASP A 130 13.75 11.68 -8.19
N GLN A 131 13.25 12.22 -9.31
CA GLN A 131 13.33 13.65 -9.59
C GLN A 131 12.41 14.45 -8.65
N SER A 132 11.17 14.00 -8.49
CA SER A 132 10.20 14.63 -7.59
C SER A 132 10.73 14.67 -6.16
N ARG A 133 11.26 13.54 -5.66
CA ARG A 133 11.84 13.46 -4.32
C ARG A 133 12.98 14.42 -4.09
N LYS A 134 13.92 14.55 -5.04
CA LYS A 134 15.03 15.49 -4.89
C LYS A 134 14.56 16.95 -4.78
N ILE A 135 13.55 17.33 -5.57
CA ILE A 135 12.97 18.68 -5.52
C ILE A 135 12.24 18.86 -4.18
N PHE A 136 11.42 17.90 -3.81
CA PHE A 136 10.63 17.95 -2.57
C PHE A 136 11.53 18.01 -1.32
N ASP A 137 12.58 17.17 -1.28
CA ASP A 137 13.53 17.15 -0.16
C ASP A 137 14.29 18.48 -0.04
N ALA A 138 14.61 19.12 -1.16
CA ALA A 138 15.21 20.47 -1.15
C ALA A 138 14.24 21.51 -0.53
N TRP A 139 12.96 21.48 -0.91
CA TRP A 139 11.94 22.38 -0.35
C TRP A 139 11.71 22.11 1.14
N LEU A 140 11.69 20.85 1.54
CA LEU A 140 11.52 20.45 2.92
C LEU A 140 12.68 20.92 3.81
N ASN A 141 13.93 20.83 3.30
CA ASN A 141 15.08 21.36 4.01
C ASN A 141 15.12 22.91 4.07
N GLU A 142 14.59 23.59 3.05
CA GLU A 142 14.56 25.05 2.98
C GLU A 142 13.48 25.66 3.91
N ALA A 143 12.28 25.08 3.96
CA ALA A 143 11.15 25.61 4.68
C ALA A 143 10.27 24.49 5.28
N PRO A 144 10.78 23.69 6.23
CA PRO A 144 10.11 22.50 6.72
C PRO A 144 8.69 22.77 7.22
N GLU A 145 8.48 23.78 8.04
CA GLU A 145 7.16 24.09 8.63
C GLU A 145 6.06 24.26 7.56
N LYS A 146 6.33 25.05 6.52
CA LYS A 146 5.35 25.35 5.47
C LYS A 146 5.08 24.14 4.57
N VAL A 147 6.12 23.37 4.26
CA VAL A 147 5.98 22.16 3.45
C VAL A 147 5.21 21.10 4.21
N LEU A 148 5.51 20.91 5.52
CA LEU A 148 4.79 19.99 6.39
C LEU A 148 3.32 20.38 6.57
N GLU A 149 3.01 21.68 6.60
CA GLU A 149 1.64 22.18 6.63
C GLU A 149 0.83 21.79 5.38
N SER A 150 1.48 21.83 4.21
CA SER A 150 0.86 21.38 2.95
C SER A 150 0.73 19.85 2.91
N MET A 151 1.73 19.12 3.38
CA MET A 151 1.62 17.66 3.55
C MET A 151 0.47 17.28 4.47
N LYS A 152 0.25 18.06 5.54
CA LYS A 152 -0.89 17.83 6.44
C LYS A 152 -2.22 18.00 5.72
N ARG A 153 -2.39 19.06 4.91
CA ARG A 153 -3.62 19.27 4.13
C ARG A 153 -3.92 18.11 3.17
N ILE A 154 -2.90 17.56 2.56
CA ILE A 154 -3.02 16.35 1.72
C ILE A 154 -3.42 15.15 2.59
N THR A 155 -2.73 14.95 3.71
CA THR A 155 -2.98 13.83 4.62
C THR A 155 -4.39 13.86 5.21
N ASP A 156 -4.92 15.04 5.55
CA ASP A 156 -6.31 15.19 6.03
C ASP A 156 -7.32 14.62 5.01
N GLY A 157 -7.08 14.83 3.71
CA GLY A 157 -7.92 14.23 2.65
C GLY A 157 -7.72 12.72 2.49
N LEU A 158 -6.50 12.22 2.69
CA LEU A 158 -6.24 10.77 2.69
C LEU A 158 -6.92 10.08 3.88
N CYS A 159 -6.96 10.72 5.04
CA CYS A 159 -7.72 10.26 6.19
C CYS A 159 -9.22 10.19 5.88
N GLU A 160 -9.77 11.23 5.23
CA GLU A 160 -11.17 11.21 4.79
C GLU A 160 -11.46 10.06 3.83
N LEU A 161 -10.58 9.80 2.85
CA LEU A 161 -10.70 8.66 1.94
C LEU A 161 -10.65 7.33 2.68
N SER A 162 -9.79 7.20 3.69
CA SER A 162 -9.70 6.00 4.53
C SER A 162 -11.02 5.68 5.24
N VAL A 163 -11.65 6.70 5.82
CA VAL A 163 -12.99 6.55 6.45
C VAL A 163 -14.02 6.12 5.42
N LYS A 164 -14.04 6.79 4.26
CA LYS A 164 -14.98 6.45 3.17
C LYS A 164 -14.79 5.03 2.63
N TYR A 165 -13.59 4.50 2.62
CA TYR A 165 -13.31 3.11 2.26
C TYR A 165 -14.00 2.14 3.23
N ILE A 166 -13.88 2.35 4.53
CA ILE A 166 -14.48 1.48 5.55
C ILE A 166 -16.01 1.66 5.55
N GLU A 167 -16.53 2.90 5.43
CA GLU A 167 -17.97 3.17 5.29
C GLU A 167 -18.58 2.52 4.04
N ALA A 168 -17.82 2.37 2.95
CA ALA A 168 -18.26 1.68 1.75
C ALA A 168 -18.32 0.15 1.91
N GLY A 169 -17.73 -0.41 2.96
CA GLY A 169 -17.76 -1.84 3.26
C GLY A 169 -16.45 -2.61 3.06
N LEU A 170 -15.33 -1.91 2.83
CA LEU A 170 -14.02 -2.57 2.83
C LEU A 170 -13.68 -3.09 4.23
N ASP A 171 -13.08 -4.28 4.30
CA ASP A 171 -12.56 -4.84 5.54
C ASP A 171 -11.34 -4.08 6.07
N GLY A 172 -10.55 -3.48 5.17
CA GLY A 172 -9.36 -2.75 5.57
C GLY A 172 -8.76 -1.86 4.49
N VAL A 173 -7.64 -1.25 4.84
CA VAL A 173 -6.89 -0.35 3.96
C VAL A 173 -5.43 -0.78 3.87
N PHE A 174 -4.92 -0.85 2.64
CA PHE A 174 -3.52 -1.09 2.33
C PHE A 174 -2.80 0.25 2.21
N VAL A 175 -2.13 0.67 3.28
CA VAL A 175 -1.43 1.95 3.39
C VAL A 175 -0.01 1.78 2.86
N ALA A 176 0.26 2.30 1.66
CA ALA A 176 1.56 2.22 1.02
C ALA A 176 2.46 3.38 1.42
N SER A 177 3.36 3.14 2.38
CA SER A 177 4.32 4.11 2.89
C SER A 177 5.59 4.15 2.02
N LEU A 178 6.11 5.34 1.82
CA LEU A 178 7.38 5.67 1.17
C LEU A 178 8.10 6.76 1.99
N GLY A 179 9.39 6.93 1.77
CA GLY A 179 10.16 8.02 2.39
C GLY A 179 11.42 7.58 3.11
N ALA A 180 11.57 6.28 3.36
CA ALA A 180 12.73 5.73 4.08
C ALA A 180 13.85 5.20 3.15
N GLU A 181 13.86 5.55 1.86
CA GLU A 181 14.85 5.06 0.92
C GLU A 181 16.22 5.69 1.17
N ARG A 182 17.25 4.85 1.33
CA ARG A 182 18.63 5.25 1.66
C ARG A 182 19.24 6.22 0.64
N ARG A 183 18.88 6.06 -0.64
CA ARG A 183 19.40 6.88 -1.74
C ARG A 183 19.04 8.36 -1.66
N PHE A 184 18.05 8.73 -0.85
CA PHE A 184 17.67 10.14 -0.62
C PHE A 184 18.29 10.73 0.65
N GLY A 185 18.90 9.91 1.49
CA GLY A 185 19.71 10.37 2.60
C GLY A 185 18.94 10.99 3.77
N LEU A 186 17.62 10.76 3.85
CA LEU A 186 16.83 11.19 5.00
C LEU A 186 17.34 10.46 6.25
N THR A 187 17.64 11.21 7.32
CA THR A 187 18.03 10.59 8.59
C THR A 187 16.82 9.97 9.28
N ARG A 188 17.05 9.09 10.26
CA ARG A 188 15.97 8.51 11.07
C ARG A 188 15.16 9.58 11.77
N GLU A 189 15.81 10.58 12.36
CA GLU A 189 15.17 11.70 13.04
C GLU A 189 14.28 12.49 12.10
N GLN A 190 14.77 12.81 10.90
CA GLN A 190 14.00 13.49 9.87
C GLN A 190 12.80 12.64 9.38
N PHE A 191 12.99 11.34 9.21
CA PHE A 191 11.89 10.45 8.85
C PHE A 191 10.79 10.44 9.94
N LEU A 192 11.19 10.34 11.21
CA LEU A 192 10.28 10.34 12.35
C LEU A 192 9.58 11.70 12.55
N GLU A 193 10.20 12.80 12.14
CA GLU A 193 9.61 14.14 12.21
C GLU A 193 8.74 14.46 10.99
N TRP A 194 9.15 14.05 9.78
CA TRP A 194 8.58 14.56 8.52
C TRP A 194 7.66 13.56 7.80
N VAL A 195 7.77 12.28 8.05
CA VAL A 195 7.00 11.24 7.36
C VAL A 195 6.12 10.44 8.31
N ALA A 196 6.71 9.89 9.35
CA ALA A 196 6.04 8.98 10.27
C ALA A 196 4.75 9.54 10.91
N PRO A 197 4.66 10.83 11.30
CA PRO A 197 3.44 11.36 11.90
C PRO A 197 2.23 11.31 10.95
N PHE A 198 2.46 11.53 9.67
CA PHE A 198 1.40 11.52 8.65
C PHE A 198 0.96 10.10 8.31
N ASP A 199 1.91 9.16 8.18
CA ASP A 199 1.59 7.74 7.99
C ASP A 199 0.76 7.22 9.17
N GLN A 200 1.20 7.51 10.40
CA GLN A 200 0.50 7.08 11.61
C GLN A 200 -0.87 7.75 11.77
N MET A 201 -1.04 9.00 11.33
CA MET A 201 -2.33 9.68 11.31
C MET A 201 -3.33 8.96 10.37
N ILE A 202 -2.89 8.54 9.19
CA ILE A 202 -3.71 7.75 8.25
C ILE A 202 -4.07 6.40 8.88
N MET A 203 -3.06 5.67 9.39
CA MET A 203 -3.28 4.35 10.00
C MET A 203 -4.22 4.42 11.19
N LYS A 204 -4.05 5.43 12.06
CA LYS A 204 -4.96 5.68 13.18
C LYS A 204 -6.39 5.89 12.71
N THR A 205 -6.57 6.67 11.64
CA THR A 205 -7.89 6.93 11.07
C THR A 205 -8.56 5.63 10.58
N VAL A 206 -7.79 4.73 9.94
CA VAL A 206 -8.30 3.41 9.54
C VAL A 206 -8.75 2.61 10.74
N LYS A 207 -7.93 2.58 11.81
CA LYS A 207 -8.26 1.83 13.06
C LYS A 207 -9.47 2.43 13.76
N ASP A 208 -9.56 3.75 13.88
CA ASP A 208 -10.70 4.45 14.49
C ASP A 208 -12.01 4.21 13.72
N ALA A 209 -11.93 4.03 12.40
CA ALA A 209 -13.07 3.65 11.56
C ALA A 209 -13.45 2.17 11.66
N GLY A 210 -12.71 1.36 12.42
CA GLY A 210 -12.96 -0.08 12.62
C GLY A 210 -12.36 -0.98 11.54
N GLY A 211 -11.53 -0.47 10.64
CA GLY A 211 -10.87 -1.22 9.59
C GLY A 211 -9.59 -1.93 10.03
N TYR A 212 -9.19 -2.95 9.27
CA TYR A 212 -7.86 -3.53 9.36
C TYR A 212 -6.85 -2.68 8.59
N CYS A 213 -5.69 -2.45 9.17
CA CYS A 213 -4.62 -1.66 8.56
C CYS A 213 -3.47 -2.56 8.09
N PHE A 214 -3.18 -2.55 6.80
CA PHE A 214 -2.07 -3.24 6.16
C PHE A 214 -0.99 -2.21 5.82
N LEU A 215 0.09 -2.19 6.58
CA LEU A 215 1.23 -1.32 6.32
C LEU A 215 2.13 -1.94 5.25
N HIS A 216 2.24 -1.30 4.10
CA HIS A 216 3.18 -1.67 3.06
C HIS A 216 4.34 -0.68 3.02
N VAL A 217 5.55 -1.15 3.31
CA VAL A 217 6.77 -0.36 3.12
C VAL A 217 7.24 -0.59 1.69
N CYS A 218 6.93 0.39 0.85
CA CYS A 218 7.12 0.31 -0.60
C CYS A 218 8.56 0.69 -1.00
N ASN A 219 8.93 0.27 -2.21
CA ASN A 219 10.20 0.57 -2.86
C ASN A 219 11.38 -0.31 -2.38
N ARG A 220 12.45 -0.24 -3.15
CA ARG A 220 13.74 -0.89 -2.89
C ARG A 220 14.64 0.03 -2.04
N ASP A 221 15.66 -0.55 -1.44
CA ASP A 221 16.70 0.19 -0.72
C ASP A 221 16.17 1.03 0.45
N VAL A 222 15.16 0.51 1.18
CA VAL A 222 14.56 1.21 2.32
C VAL A 222 15.24 0.87 3.65
N ASN A 223 15.25 1.84 4.56
CA ASN A 223 15.63 1.64 5.96
C ASN A 223 14.43 1.14 6.75
N LEU A 224 14.19 -0.18 6.76
CA LEU A 224 13.06 -0.76 7.51
C LEU A 224 13.11 -0.43 9.01
N ASP A 225 14.30 -0.29 9.59
CA ASP A 225 14.46 0.01 11.00
C ASP A 225 13.87 1.38 11.41
N TYR A 226 13.64 2.30 10.46
CA TYR A 226 12.97 3.58 10.72
C TYR A 226 11.50 3.39 11.14
N TYR A 227 10.88 2.27 10.75
CA TYR A 227 9.50 1.94 11.09
C TYR A 227 9.34 1.26 12.46
N ARG A 228 10.45 0.93 13.15
CA ARG A 228 10.43 0.30 14.48
C ARG A 228 9.70 1.14 15.52
N ASP A 229 9.69 2.47 15.35
CA ASP A 229 9.04 3.40 16.28
C ASP A 229 7.57 3.68 15.95
N TYR A 230 7.02 3.03 14.92
CA TYR A 230 5.59 3.14 14.66
C TYR A 230 4.81 2.45 15.78
N ASP A 231 3.71 3.11 16.21
CA ASP A 231 2.81 2.49 17.18
C ASP A 231 2.23 1.19 16.62
N GLU A 232 2.57 0.09 17.25
CA GLU A 232 2.15 -1.25 16.84
C GLU A 232 0.61 -1.44 16.84
N ASN A 233 -0.14 -0.62 17.55
CA ASN A 233 -1.59 -0.69 17.57
C ASN A 233 -2.26 -0.10 16.32
N LEU A 234 -1.51 0.59 15.47
CA LEU A 234 -2.03 1.27 14.29
C LEU A 234 -2.05 0.40 13.03
N TYR A 235 -1.39 -0.75 13.04
CA TYR A 235 -1.39 -1.69 11.91
C TYR A 235 -1.53 -3.14 12.39
N ASP A 236 -2.11 -3.95 11.53
CA ASP A 236 -2.41 -5.37 11.80
C ASP A 236 -1.51 -6.32 11.02
N VAL A 237 -1.16 -5.91 9.79
CA VAL A 237 -0.35 -6.68 8.84
C VAL A 237 0.74 -5.77 8.28
N VAL A 238 1.92 -6.33 8.04
CA VAL A 238 3.02 -5.62 7.38
C VAL A 238 3.46 -6.34 6.11
N ASN A 239 3.85 -5.56 5.11
CA ASN A 239 4.41 -6.06 3.85
C ASN A 239 5.60 -5.18 3.41
N TRP A 240 6.66 -5.80 2.94
CA TRP A 240 7.82 -5.11 2.35
C TRP A 240 8.49 -6.01 1.31
N GLY A 241 9.42 -5.46 0.54
CA GLY A 241 10.19 -6.19 -0.46
C GLY A 241 11.31 -7.03 0.15
N THR A 242 11.03 -8.28 0.54
CA THR A 242 12.02 -9.19 1.14
C THR A 242 13.18 -9.54 0.20
N PHE A 243 12.98 -9.37 -1.11
CA PHE A 243 14.00 -9.54 -2.15
C PHE A 243 14.63 -8.23 -2.63
N GLU A 244 14.04 -7.10 -2.28
CA GLU A 244 14.51 -5.76 -2.64
C GLU A 244 15.22 -5.05 -1.47
N VAL A 245 15.00 -5.52 -0.25
CA VAL A 245 15.60 -5.02 0.99
C VAL A 245 16.26 -6.21 1.70
N PRO A 246 17.51 -6.10 2.16
CA PRO A 246 18.20 -7.21 2.85
C PRO A 246 17.63 -7.41 4.28
N CYS A 247 16.39 -7.85 4.35
CA CYS A 247 15.66 -8.10 5.59
C CYS A 247 14.70 -9.26 5.37
N SER A 248 14.99 -10.40 5.96
CA SER A 248 14.13 -11.58 5.92
C SER A 248 12.83 -11.36 6.68
N ILE A 249 11.82 -12.22 6.43
CA ILE A 249 10.56 -12.21 7.19
C ILE A 249 10.82 -12.32 8.71
N ARG A 250 11.80 -13.10 9.13
CA ARG A 250 12.14 -13.28 10.55
C ARG A 250 12.66 -11.98 11.17
N GLU A 251 13.62 -11.33 10.52
CA GLU A 251 14.16 -10.04 10.96
C GLU A 251 13.11 -8.94 10.94
N GLY A 252 12.28 -8.88 9.89
CA GLY A 252 11.21 -7.92 9.80
C GLY A 252 10.14 -8.10 10.89
N ARG A 253 9.83 -9.33 11.31
CA ARG A 253 8.94 -9.57 12.46
C ARG A 253 9.46 -8.92 13.75
N GLU A 254 10.77 -8.87 13.96
CA GLU A 254 11.37 -8.19 15.11
C GLU A 254 11.22 -6.66 15.02
N ILE A 255 11.32 -6.10 13.81
CA ILE A 255 11.10 -4.68 13.55
C ILE A 255 9.63 -4.31 13.78
N PHE A 256 8.72 -5.14 13.30
CA PHE A 256 7.28 -4.88 13.28
C PHE A 256 6.51 -5.61 14.40
N HIS A 257 7.11 -5.75 15.58
CA HIS A 257 6.46 -6.21 16.82
C HIS A 257 5.69 -7.53 16.69
N GLN A 258 6.24 -8.49 15.92
CA GLN A 258 5.65 -9.81 15.66
C GLN A 258 4.28 -9.78 14.96
N LYS A 259 3.95 -8.68 14.25
CA LYS A 259 2.73 -8.59 13.44
C LYS A 259 2.70 -9.62 12.33
N THR A 260 1.50 -9.91 11.84
CA THR A 260 1.32 -10.77 10.68
C THR A 260 2.03 -10.17 9.47
N VAL A 261 2.80 -11.00 8.77
CA VAL A 261 3.54 -10.60 7.57
C VAL A 261 2.78 -11.09 6.34
N MET A 262 2.57 -10.20 5.39
CA MET A 262 2.13 -10.52 4.03
C MET A 262 3.34 -10.45 3.10
N GLY A 263 3.69 -11.54 2.42
CA GLY A 263 4.85 -11.54 1.54
C GLY A 263 5.41 -12.94 1.29
N GLY A 264 6.70 -13.00 0.98
CA GLY A 264 7.49 -14.22 0.80
C GLY A 264 7.85 -14.51 -0.65
N LEU A 265 7.24 -13.84 -1.64
CA LEU A 265 7.50 -14.07 -3.06
C LEU A 265 7.96 -12.78 -3.74
N ALA A 266 9.03 -12.89 -4.53
CA ALA A 266 9.51 -11.75 -5.33
C ALA A 266 8.48 -11.35 -6.40
N ASN A 267 8.19 -10.06 -6.52
CA ASN A 267 7.16 -9.55 -7.43
C ASN A 267 7.62 -9.36 -8.89
N ARG A 268 8.93 -9.27 -9.15
CA ARG A 268 9.51 -8.97 -10.48
C ARG A 268 10.52 -10.01 -10.96
N GLN A 269 10.79 -11.02 -10.17
CA GLN A 269 11.77 -12.07 -10.47
C GLN A 269 11.35 -13.38 -9.80
N GLY A 270 12.15 -14.43 -9.97
CA GLY A 270 11.88 -15.71 -9.34
C GLY A 270 10.63 -16.40 -9.88
N VAL A 271 9.97 -17.14 -9.02
CA VAL A 271 8.90 -18.08 -9.41
C VAL A 271 7.63 -17.40 -9.95
N LEU A 272 7.32 -16.18 -9.52
CA LEU A 272 6.16 -15.45 -10.06
C LEU A 272 6.42 -14.87 -11.46
N ALA A 273 7.68 -14.64 -11.83
CA ALA A 273 8.02 -14.06 -13.12
C ALA A 273 8.30 -15.11 -14.21
N ALA A 274 8.92 -16.23 -13.84
CA ALA A 274 9.41 -17.23 -14.80
C ALA A 274 9.47 -18.65 -14.22
N GLY A 275 8.82 -18.94 -13.11
CA GLY A 275 8.84 -20.25 -12.47
C GLY A 275 7.84 -21.23 -13.08
N SER A 276 8.12 -22.54 -12.92
CA SER A 276 7.14 -23.59 -13.14
C SER A 276 6.22 -23.72 -11.92
N GLU A 277 5.08 -24.38 -12.09
CA GLU A 277 4.18 -24.72 -10.98
C GLU A 277 4.92 -25.49 -9.86
N GLU A 278 5.75 -26.47 -10.22
CA GLU A 278 6.56 -27.22 -9.26
C GLU A 278 7.53 -26.31 -8.48
N ALA A 279 8.18 -25.36 -9.16
CA ALA A 279 9.08 -24.42 -8.51
C ALA A 279 8.31 -23.48 -7.55
N LEU A 280 7.10 -23.07 -7.91
CA LEU A 280 6.25 -22.28 -7.04
C LEU A 280 5.83 -23.06 -5.79
N ILE A 281 5.37 -24.31 -5.94
CA ILE A 281 5.01 -25.21 -4.84
C ILE A 281 6.19 -25.40 -3.88
N ASN A 282 7.39 -25.72 -4.42
CA ASN A 282 8.58 -25.89 -3.60
C ASN A 282 8.98 -24.61 -2.86
N THR A 283 8.84 -23.44 -3.50
CA THR A 283 9.12 -22.15 -2.86
C THR A 283 8.15 -21.88 -1.71
N VAL A 284 6.85 -22.12 -1.93
CA VAL A 284 5.84 -21.96 -0.87
C VAL A 284 6.12 -22.91 0.31
N HIS A 285 6.45 -24.17 0.06
CA HIS A 285 6.85 -25.12 1.11
C HIS A 285 8.06 -24.59 1.90
N SER A 286 9.10 -24.11 1.23
CA SER A 286 10.28 -23.55 1.89
C SER A 286 9.98 -22.33 2.75
N ILE A 287 9.05 -21.45 2.29
CA ILE A 287 8.58 -20.32 3.08
C ILE A 287 7.89 -20.81 4.35
N VAL A 288 6.98 -21.77 4.22
CA VAL A 288 6.22 -22.33 5.35
C VAL A 288 7.13 -23.04 6.35
N GLU A 289 8.09 -23.82 5.88
CA GLU A 289 9.08 -24.51 6.72
C GLU A 289 9.96 -23.50 7.50
N SER A 290 10.35 -22.40 6.83
CA SER A 290 11.26 -21.40 7.40
C SER A 290 10.57 -20.46 8.41
N TYR A 291 9.31 -20.10 8.16
CA TYR A 291 8.62 -19.03 8.89
C TYR A 291 7.38 -19.48 9.64
N GLY A 292 6.90 -20.71 9.41
CA GLY A 292 5.66 -21.23 9.98
C GLY A 292 4.40 -20.73 9.27
N ARG A 293 3.27 -21.24 9.71
CA ARG A 293 1.95 -20.92 9.13
C ARG A 293 1.25 -19.75 9.82
N LYS A 294 1.52 -19.54 11.12
CA LYS A 294 0.87 -18.50 11.92
C LYS A 294 1.45 -17.12 11.62
N GLY A 295 0.59 -16.13 11.52
CA GLY A 295 1.01 -14.77 11.22
C GLY A 295 1.67 -14.62 9.85
N LEU A 296 1.25 -15.43 8.87
CA LEU A 296 1.71 -15.39 7.50
C LEU A 296 0.52 -15.31 6.54
N ILE A 297 0.58 -14.37 5.62
CA ILE A 297 -0.26 -14.27 4.42
C ILE A 297 0.69 -14.38 3.23
N LEU A 298 0.48 -15.36 2.35
CA LEU A 298 1.30 -15.47 1.14
C LEU A 298 1.02 -14.33 0.20
N GLY A 299 2.05 -13.66 -0.23
CA GLY A 299 1.95 -12.51 -1.14
C GLY A 299 3.28 -12.21 -1.82
N ALA A 300 3.24 -11.23 -2.71
CA ALA A 300 4.43 -10.71 -3.34
C ALA A 300 5.00 -9.51 -2.54
N ASP A 301 6.27 -9.20 -2.78
CA ASP A 301 6.97 -8.04 -2.19
C ASP A 301 6.24 -6.72 -2.45
N CYS A 302 5.60 -6.60 -3.61
CA CYS A 302 4.75 -5.50 -4.05
C CYS A 302 3.80 -6.02 -5.13
N THR A 303 3.21 -5.15 -5.96
CA THR A 303 2.43 -5.54 -7.14
C THR A 303 3.26 -6.41 -8.10
N VAL A 304 2.67 -7.50 -8.56
CA VAL A 304 3.32 -8.37 -9.56
C VAL A 304 3.39 -7.67 -10.91
N ALA A 305 4.40 -8.04 -11.71
CA ALA A 305 4.52 -7.54 -13.07
C ALA A 305 3.46 -8.20 -13.95
N VAL A 306 2.76 -7.40 -14.73
CA VAL A 306 1.82 -7.89 -15.75
C VAL A 306 2.59 -8.12 -17.03
N SER A 307 2.67 -9.36 -17.49
CA SER A 307 2.87 -9.60 -18.91
C SER A 307 1.47 -9.53 -19.54
N TYR A 308 1.20 -8.49 -20.32
CA TYR A 308 -0.09 -8.25 -20.99
C TYR A 308 -0.54 -9.36 -21.95
N THR A 309 0.20 -10.45 -22.03
CA THR A 309 -0.07 -11.58 -22.92
C THR A 309 -1.00 -12.63 -22.31
N HIS A 310 -1.47 -12.45 -21.06
CA HIS A 310 -2.27 -13.45 -20.33
C HIS A 310 -3.56 -12.90 -19.70
N LEU A 311 -3.99 -11.69 -20.07
CA LEU A 311 -5.32 -11.16 -19.74
C LEU A 311 -6.28 -11.37 -20.88
#